data_269422cf6242bed2b6e6e6d0d2508353
#
_entry.id   269422cf6242bed2b6e6e6d0d2508353
#
_cell.length_a   1.000
_cell.length_b   1.000
_cell.length_c   1.000
_cell.angle_alpha   90.00
_cell.angle_beta   90.00
_cell.angle_gamma   90.00
#
_symmetry.space_group_name_H-M   'P 1'
#
loop_
_entity.id
_entity.type
_entity.pdbx_description
1 polymer ?
#
loop_
_entity_poly.entity_id
_entity_poly.type
_entity_poly.pdbx_seq_one_letter_code
_entity_poly.pdbx_strand_id
1 'polypeptide(L)'
;MNTYAARIEDGTVVQVIVGDAGWAADRLGGVWLDSPTKVGVGWEQHDGGLRPPAPFPSWVWDDGWRPPIPQTDPATVWDEASLSWVSADDVL
;
A
#
# COMPACT_ATOMS: atom_id res chain seq x y z
N MET A 1 22.01 5.10 -6.19
CA MET A 1 20.57 4.82 -6.12
C MET A 1 20.21 4.48 -4.67
N ASN A 2 19.20 5.13 -4.10
CA ASN A 2 18.85 4.87 -2.70
C ASN A 2 17.97 3.64 -2.59
N THR A 3 18.24 2.83 -1.56
CA THR A 3 17.35 1.76 -1.17
C THR A 3 16.66 2.17 0.12
N TYR A 4 15.53 1.56 0.38
CA TYR A 4 14.75 1.79 1.60
C TYR A 4 14.69 0.48 2.38
N ALA A 5 14.72 0.59 3.71
CA ALA A 5 14.51 -0.56 4.58
C ALA A 5 13.21 -0.34 5.34
N ALA A 6 12.33 -1.33 5.29
CA ALA A 6 11.04 -1.30 5.96
C ALA A 6 11.02 -2.30 7.11
N ARG A 7 10.74 -1.83 8.32
CA ARG A 7 10.58 -2.69 9.48
C ARG A 7 9.17 -3.28 9.48
N ILE A 8 9.11 -4.60 9.62
CA ILE A 8 7.86 -5.35 9.55
C ILE A 8 7.51 -5.90 10.93
N GLU A 9 6.28 -5.64 11.37
CA GLU A 9 5.68 -6.28 12.55
C GLU A 9 4.31 -6.79 12.16
N ASP A 10 4.04 -8.08 12.37
CA ASP A 10 2.78 -8.75 12.03
C ASP A 10 2.37 -8.52 10.57
N GLY A 11 3.35 -8.53 9.65
CA GLY A 11 3.10 -8.37 8.22
C GLY A 11 2.84 -6.94 7.77
N THR A 12 3.00 -5.97 8.66
CA THR A 12 2.73 -4.55 8.37
C THR A 12 3.99 -3.71 8.57
N VAL A 13 4.20 -2.74 7.69
CA VAL A 13 5.32 -1.80 7.81
C VAL A 13 5.04 -0.81 8.94
N VAL A 14 5.96 -0.77 9.93
CA VAL A 14 5.84 0.13 11.07
C VAL A 14 6.88 1.23 11.08
N GLN A 15 7.95 1.09 10.26
CA GLN A 15 9.00 2.10 10.16
C GLN A 15 9.71 1.95 8.82
N VAL A 16 10.12 3.08 8.24
CA VAL A 16 10.88 3.08 6.97
C VAL A 16 12.08 4.01 7.15
N ILE A 17 13.25 3.54 6.71
CA ILE A 17 14.46 4.37 6.67
C ILE A 17 15.08 4.31 5.28
N VAL A 18 15.93 5.27 4.95
CA VAL A 18 16.79 5.20 3.78
C VAL A 18 18.05 4.46 4.19
N GLY A 19 18.31 3.30 3.56
CA GLY A 19 19.44 2.44 3.91
C GLY A 19 19.14 1.00 3.58
N ASP A 20 20.00 0.08 4.05
CA ASP A 20 19.79 -1.33 3.80
C ASP A 20 19.24 -2.07 5.04
N ALA A 21 18.50 -3.16 4.77
CA ALA A 21 17.84 -3.93 5.82
C ALA A 21 18.85 -4.62 6.75
N GLY A 22 19.99 -5.05 6.23
CA GLY A 22 21.03 -5.67 7.05
C GLY A 22 21.60 -4.72 8.08
N TRP A 23 21.89 -3.49 7.68
CA TRP A 23 22.34 -2.44 8.59
C TRP A 23 21.28 -2.12 9.64
N ALA A 24 20.04 -1.98 9.21
CA ALA A 24 18.93 -1.64 10.10
C ALA A 24 18.70 -2.74 11.14
N ALA A 25 18.70 -4.00 10.72
CA ALA A 25 18.51 -5.13 11.64
C ALA A 25 19.64 -5.21 12.66
N ASP A 26 20.89 -4.94 12.26
CA ASP A 26 22.04 -4.98 13.13
C ASP A 26 22.02 -3.84 14.16
N ARG A 27 21.59 -2.65 13.75
CA ARG A 27 21.66 -1.45 14.58
C ARG A 27 20.39 -1.19 15.38
N LEU A 28 19.24 -1.47 14.80
CA LEU A 28 17.94 -1.12 15.38
C LEU A 28 17.16 -2.34 15.88
N GLY A 29 17.56 -3.54 15.47
CA GLY A 29 16.84 -4.77 15.77
C GLY A 29 15.54 -4.87 14.98
N GLY A 30 14.89 -6.04 15.07
CA GLY A 30 13.64 -6.29 14.37
C GLY A 30 13.83 -6.92 13.00
N VAL A 31 12.74 -7.10 12.29
CA VAL A 31 12.71 -7.67 10.94
C VAL A 31 12.60 -6.53 9.94
N TRP A 32 13.55 -6.48 9.00
CA TRP A 32 13.63 -5.44 7.99
C TRP A 32 13.68 -6.07 6.61
N LEU A 33 13.01 -5.42 5.65
CA LEU A 33 13.04 -5.79 4.25
C LEU A 33 13.61 -4.66 3.43
N ASP A 34 14.48 -5.00 2.46
CA ASP A 34 14.96 -4.03 1.48
C ASP A 34 13.88 -3.75 0.45
N SER A 35 13.75 -2.48 0.06
CA SER A 35 12.88 -2.09 -1.03
C SER A 35 13.62 -1.15 -1.96
N PRO A 36 13.64 -1.43 -3.29
CA PRO A 36 14.24 -0.51 -4.26
C PRO A 36 13.42 0.75 -4.47
N THR A 37 12.16 0.73 -4.04
CA THR A 37 11.25 1.87 -4.17
C THR A 37 10.79 2.34 -2.80
N LYS A 38 10.37 3.60 -2.74
CA LYS A 38 9.85 4.16 -1.50
C LYS A 38 8.55 3.46 -1.10
N VAL A 39 8.48 3.06 0.17
CA VAL A 39 7.29 2.45 0.76
C VAL A 39 6.86 3.31 1.95
N GLY A 40 5.64 3.12 2.44
CA GLY A 40 5.10 3.88 3.54
C GLY A 40 4.75 3.02 4.75
N VAL A 41 4.68 3.66 5.92
CA VAL A 41 4.18 3.02 7.13
C VAL A 41 2.71 2.66 6.90
N GLY A 42 2.31 1.46 7.33
CA GLY A 42 0.97 0.93 7.10
C GLY A 42 0.85 0.01 5.89
N TRP A 43 1.88 -0.03 5.03
CA TRP A 43 1.90 -0.98 3.92
C TRP A 43 1.97 -2.41 4.45
N GLU A 44 1.45 -3.36 3.69
CA GLU A 44 1.37 -4.76 4.10
C GLU A 44 2.30 -5.62 3.24
N GLN A 45 2.86 -6.66 3.86
CA GLN A 45 3.70 -7.64 3.19
C GLN A 45 2.83 -8.74 2.58
N HIS A 46 2.98 -8.95 1.25
CA HIS A 46 2.30 -10.01 0.50
C HIS A 46 3.27 -10.62 -0.50
N ASP A 47 3.37 -11.95 -0.52
CA ASP A 47 4.15 -12.71 -1.52
C ASP A 47 5.56 -12.17 -1.77
N GLY A 48 6.25 -11.77 -0.69
CA GLY A 48 7.62 -11.26 -0.76
C GLY A 48 7.74 -9.80 -1.17
N GLY A 49 6.64 -9.09 -1.34
CA GLY A 49 6.63 -7.66 -1.66
C GLY A 49 5.81 -6.86 -0.68
N LEU A 50 5.85 -5.54 -0.80
CA LEU A 50 5.09 -4.63 0.04
C LEU A 50 4.03 -3.93 -0.81
N ARG A 51 2.80 -3.82 -0.28
CA ARG A 51 1.67 -3.16 -0.92
C ARG A 51 1.15 -2.03 -0.06
N PRO A 52 0.73 -0.91 -0.65
CA PRO A 52 0.00 0.11 0.11
C PRO A 52 -1.33 -0.46 0.61
N PRO A 53 -1.91 0.10 1.67
CA PRO A 53 -3.22 -0.35 2.14
C PRO A 53 -4.28 -0.10 1.06
N ALA A 54 -5.28 -1.01 1.02
CA ALA A 54 -6.38 -0.88 0.06
C ALA A 54 -7.16 0.42 0.31
N PRO A 55 -7.49 1.19 -0.74
CA PRO A 55 -8.29 2.39 -0.57
C PRO A 55 -9.71 2.07 -0.12
N PHE A 56 -10.23 0.89 -0.51
CA PHE A 56 -11.55 0.41 -0.11
C PHE A 56 -11.51 -1.10 0.05
N PRO A 57 -12.28 -1.69 0.98
CA PRO A 57 -12.25 -3.13 1.24
C PRO A 57 -12.61 -4.01 0.02
N SER A 58 -13.43 -3.50 -0.90
CA SER A 58 -13.86 -4.27 -2.08
C SER A 58 -12.84 -4.31 -3.21
N TRP A 59 -11.84 -3.43 -3.18
CA TRP A 59 -10.84 -3.37 -4.25
C TRP A 59 -9.91 -4.57 -4.16
N VAL A 60 -9.43 -5.02 -5.32
CA VAL A 60 -8.52 -6.16 -5.42
C VAL A 60 -7.16 -5.72 -5.93
N TRP A 61 -6.13 -6.45 -5.53
CA TRP A 61 -4.77 -6.21 -6.00
C TRP A 61 -4.52 -6.95 -7.32
N ASP A 62 -4.16 -6.18 -8.34
CA ASP A 62 -3.75 -6.69 -9.65
C ASP A 62 -2.73 -5.70 -10.21
N ASP A 63 -1.46 -5.85 -9.80
CA ASP A 63 -0.37 -4.94 -10.13
C ASP A 63 -0.70 -3.47 -9.79
N GLY A 64 -1.44 -3.31 -8.71
CA GLY A 64 -2.01 -2.07 -8.22
C GLY A 64 -3.42 -2.34 -7.71
N TRP A 65 -3.95 -1.47 -6.87
CA TRP A 65 -5.31 -1.62 -6.38
C TRP A 65 -6.31 -1.29 -7.48
N ARG A 66 -7.25 -2.21 -7.73
CA ARG A 66 -8.25 -2.09 -8.79
C ARG A 66 -9.65 -2.20 -8.20
N PRO A 67 -10.59 -1.33 -8.63
CA PRO A 67 -11.98 -1.50 -8.23
C PRO A 67 -12.59 -2.72 -8.91
N PRO A 68 -13.63 -3.34 -8.32
CA PRO A 68 -14.31 -4.47 -8.95
C PRO A 68 -15.03 -4.10 -10.24
N ILE A 69 -15.38 -2.82 -10.41
CA ILE A 69 -15.99 -2.30 -11.62
C ILE A 69 -15.12 -1.16 -12.14
N PRO A 70 -14.64 -1.22 -13.40
CA PRO A 70 -13.80 -0.15 -13.94
C PRO A 70 -14.52 1.19 -14.02
N GLN A 71 -13.81 2.27 -13.72
CA GLN A 71 -14.33 3.62 -13.90
C GLN A 71 -14.43 3.94 -15.39
N THR A 72 -15.62 4.36 -15.82
CA THR A 72 -15.87 4.73 -17.22
C THR A 72 -16.04 6.24 -17.41
N ASP A 73 -16.27 6.98 -16.32
CA ASP A 73 -16.46 8.42 -16.35
C ASP A 73 -15.58 9.09 -15.31
N PRO A 74 -14.63 9.98 -15.69
CA PRO A 74 -13.74 10.62 -14.74
C PRO A 74 -14.43 11.57 -13.75
N ALA A 75 -15.68 11.93 -14.00
CA ALA A 75 -16.45 12.76 -13.07
C ALA A 75 -17.12 11.97 -11.96
N THR A 76 -16.89 10.66 -11.88
CA THR A 76 -17.47 9.80 -10.85
C THR A 76 -16.47 9.52 -9.74
N VAL A 77 -16.99 9.17 -8.56
CA VAL A 77 -16.22 8.69 -7.41
C VAL A 77 -16.74 7.33 -6.98
N TRP A 78 -15.86 6.54 -6.36
CA TRP A 78 -16.23 5.22 -5.87
C TRP A 78 -17.10 5.36 -4.62
N ASP A 79 -18.24 4.64 -4.61
CA ASP A 79 -19.10 4.53 -3.43
C ASP A 79 -19.06 3.08 -2.92
N GLU A 80 -18.37 2.89 -1.81
CA GLU A 80 -18.18 1.55 -1.22
C GLU A 80 -19.50 0.95 -0.74
N ALA A 81 -20.42 1.78 -0.25
CA ALA A 81 -21.69 1.29 0.27
C ALA A 81 -22.55 0.64 -0.82
N SER A 82 -22.54 1.20 -2.05
CA SER A 82 -23.28 0.64 -3.18
C SER A 82 -22.42 -0.22 -4.10
N LEU A 83 -21.10 -0.27 -3.87
CA LEU A 83 -20.11 -0.96 -4.71
C LEU A 83 -20.21 -0.50 -6.17
N SER A 84 -20.28 0.81 -6.37
CA SER A 84 -20.45 1.37 -7.70
C SER A 84 -19.82 2.76 -7.81
N TRP A 85 -19.69 3.22 -9.05
CA TRP A 85 -19.26 4.58 -9.34
C TRP A 85 -20.47 5.50 -9.36
N VAL A 86 -20.41 6.59 -8.60
CA VAL A 86 -21.50 7.56 -8.51
C VAL A 86 -21.00 8.94 -8.93
N SER A 87 -21.90 9.82 -9.35
CA SER A 87 -21.54 11.18 -9.70
C SER A 87 -20.95 11.90 -8.49
N ALA A 88 -19.85 12.64 -8.70
CA ALA A 88 -19.22 13.41 -7.63
C ALA A 88 -20.18 14.43 -7.01
N ASP A 89 -21.17 14.90 -7.77
CA ASP A 89 -22.18 15.84 -7.28
C ASP A 89 -23.16 15.19 -6.31
N ASP A 90 -23.32 13.86 -6.34
CA ASP A 90 -24.26 13.13 -5.50
C ASP A 90 -23.71 12.83 -4.11
N VAL A 91 -22.42 13.04 -3.87
CA VAL A 91 -21.79 12.75 -2.58
C VAL A 91 -21.51 13.98 -1.74
N LEU A 92 -21.97 15.14 -2.16
CA LEU A 92 -21.80 16.40 -1.44
C LEU A 92 -22.91 16.66 -0.41
#